data_414cc16727a3177d7eb9ea7868c894a6
#
_entry.id   414cc16727a3177d7eb9ea7868c894a6
#
_cell.length_a   1.000
_cell.length_b   1.000
_cell.length_c   1.000
_cell.angle_alpha   90.00
_cell.angle_beta   90.00
_cell.angle_gamma   90.00
#
_symmetry.space_group_name_H-M   'P 1'
#
loop_
_entity.id
_entity.type
_entity.pdbx_description
1 polymer ?
#
loop_
_entity_poly.entity_id
_entity_poly.type
_entity_poly.pdbx_seq_one_letter_code
_entity_poly.pdbx_strand_id
1 'polypeptide(L)'
;MGHTKLGKHHTDFMRWAKSQGVKINGVTPAHIPGRGSGMIATRNIEEGEVMITVPLDLMITIDSIPASFIKQFPTGTSIHGILAAFLTEGDHQFLKRWDLWRKVWPSRKDFEDSMPILWPENLRRSNSEFQQIPCEGPFLLPPSASGIWNSFESNQKDRKFEAKSQNLLAQQEKRLQDAWRNVLTVFPNMDWDKFSFHWLVLNTRSFYYVKPGQEPPEDWNDAIGLVPFADYFNHSDDADCEVVFDGAKYTFTASRRYAKGEEIFMSYGAHSNDFLFVEYGFFLDQNEFDVIFLDDIISNNLSEAEREELASQQGLEDYQLTPSGVCPRTINAACVKYMPCKDFQNYVQGRATKAFDTRKTWTIISEWIELYLQESNTTIEGLESLGVQSEEQDGHKNKVASLRRRWKQIRVMCQNALDKINATQLEA
;
A
#
# COMPACT_ATOMS: atom_id res chain seq x y z
N MET A 1 11.03 -8.39 -23.33
CA MET A 1 10.34 -9.52 -22.65
C MET A 1 9.15 -9.94 -23.50
N GLY A 2 8.91 -11.25 -23.68
CA GLY A 2 7.83 -11.70 -24.56
C GLY A 2 6.48 -11.63 -23.87
N HIS A 3 5.63 -10.69 -24.28
CA HIS A 3 4.24 -10.63 -23.84
C HIS A 3 3.41 -11.69 -24.56
N THR A 4 2.48 -12.32 -23.86
CA THR A 4 1.52 -13.25 -24.46
C THR A 4 0.11 -12.67 -24.44
N LYS A 5 -0.70 -13.06 -25.43
CA LYS A 5 -2.11 -12.65 -25.47
C LYS A 5 -2.88 -13.25 -24.30
N LEU A 6 -3.73 -12.45 -23.69
CA LEU A 6 -4.69 -12.90 -22.70
C LEU A 6 -5.76 -13.81 -23.33
N GLY A 7 -6.39 -14.65 -22.50
CA GLY A 7 -7.39 -15.62 -22.92
C GLY A 7 -8.68 -15.00 -23.47
N LYS A 8 -9.62 -15.88 -23.86
CA LYS A 8 -10.90 -15.49 -24.50
C LYS A 8 -11.72 -14.51 -23.68
N HIS A 9 -11.79 -14.67 -22.35
CA HIS A 9 -12.56 -13.79 -21.47
C HIS A 9 -12.12 -12.31 -21.58
N HIS A 10 -10.81 -12.07 -21.66
CA HIS A 10 -10.27 -10.72 -21.84
C HIS A 10 -10.58 -10.13 -23.21
N THR A 11 -10.58 -10.97 -24.26
CA THR A 11 -10.99 -10.55 -25.61
C THR A 11 -12.48 -10.20 -25.67
N ASP A 12 -13.32 -10.98 -25.02
CA ASP A 12 -14.77 -10.73 -24.92
C ASP A 12 -15.05 -9.47 -24.10
N PHE A 13 -14.35 -9.28 -22.98
CA PHE A 13 -14.45 -8.06 -22.18
C PHE A 13 -14.00 -6.80 -22.96
N MET A 14 -12.88 -6.85 -23.65
CA MET A 14 -12.41 -5.72 -24.47
C MET A 14 -13.45 -5.34 -25.56
N ARG A 15 -14.06 -6.33 -26.21
CA ARG A 15 -15.11 -6.10 -27.20
C ARG A 15 -16.35 -5.46 -26.57
N TRP A 16 -16.76 -5.95 -25.40
CA TRP A 16 -17.85 -5.38 -24.64
C TRP A 16 -17.54 -3.96 -24.20
N ALA A 17 -16.37 -3.68 -23.62
CA ALA A 17 -15.98 -2.34 -23.20
C ALA A 17 -16.07 -1.32 -24.35
N LYS A 18 -15.56 -1.68 -25.53
CA LYS A 18 -15.71 -0.85 -26.74
C LYS A 18 -17.17 -0.63 -27.13
N SER A 19 -18.02 -1.66 -27.07
CA SER A 19 -19.45 -1.54 -27.38
C SER A 19 -20.23 -0.67 -26.41
N GLN A 20 -19.70 -0.50 -25.18
CA GLN A 20 -20.25 0.35 -24.13
C GLN A 20 -19.65 1.79 -24.15
N GLY A 21 -18.84 2.13 -25.13
CA GLY A 21 -18.31 3.48 -25.28
C GLY A 21 -16.91 3.72 -24.74
N VAL A 22 -16.22 2.69 -24.21
CA VAL A 22 -14.80 2.83 -23.86
C VAL A 22 -14.00 3.04 -25.14
N LYS A 23 -13.29 4.16 -25.24
CA LYS A 23 -12.37 4.44 -26.34
C LYS A 23 -11.00 3.88 -25.98
N ILE A 24 -10.44 3.05 -26.85
CA ILE A 24 -9.15 2.39 -26.66
C ILE A 24 -8.31 2.68 -27.91
N ASN A 25 -7.19 3.36 -27.73
CA ASN A 25 -6.33 3.83 -28.79
C ASN A 25 -4.87 3.43 -28.56
N GLY A 26 -4.33 2.59 -29.40
CA GLY A 26 -2.92 2.23 -29.38
C GLY A 26 -2.48 1.32 -28.23
N VAL A 27 -3.40 0.82 -27.40
CA VAL A 27 -3.10 -0.01 -26.23
C VAL A 27 -3.92 -1.29 -26.21
N THR A 28 -3.43 -2.32 -25.49
CA THR A 28 -4.14 -3.59 -25.28
C THR A 28 -3.66 -4.25 -24.01
N PRO A 29 -4.54 -4.96 -23.27
CA PRO A 29 -4.09 -5.79 -22.17
C PRO A 29 -3.29 -6.99 -22.69
N ALA A 30 -2.25 -7.36 -21.91
CA ALA A 30 -1.40 -8.51 -22.19
C ALA A 30 -1.02 -9.23 -20.89
N HIS A 31 -0.59 -10.49 -20.97
CA HIS A 31 0.01 -11.17 -19.85
C HIS A 31 1.49 -10.75 -19.73
N ILE A 32 1.86 -10.26 -18.55
CA ILE A 32 3.21 -9.82 -18.22
C ILE A 32 3.84 -10.85 -17.28
N PRO A 33 4.94 -11.51 -17.67
CA PRO A 33 5.59 -12.49 -16.80
C PRO A 33 5.94 -11.91 -15.43
N GLY A 34 5.49 -12.56 -14.36
CA GLY A 34 5.73 -12.16 -12.97
C GLY A 34 4.83 -11.03 -12.44
N ARG A 35 3.93 -10.45 -13.28
CA ARG A 35 3.01 -9.36 -12.88
C ARG A 35 1.55 -9.63 -13.21
N GLY A 36 1.24 -10.76 -13.87
CA GLY A 36 -0.11 -11.10 -14.28
C GLY A 36 -0.56 -10.33 -15.52
N SER A 37 -1.69 -9.61 -15.45
CA SER A 37 -2.17 -8.78 -16.55
C SER A 37 -1.58 -7.38 -16.46
N GLY A 38 -1.25 -6.78 -17.61
CA GLY A 38 -0.77 -5.41 -17.71
C GLY A 38 -1.21 -4.77 -19.02
N MET A 39 -0.97 -3.47 -19.18
CA MET A 39 -1.30 -2.69 -20.39
C MET A 39 -0.06 -2.50 -21.24
N ILE A 40 -0.14 -2.82 -22.55
CA ILE A 40 0.99 -2.61 -23.49
C ILE A 40 0.59 -1.74 -24.67
N ALA A 41 1.57 -1.03 -25.22
CA ALA A 41 1.42 -0.29 -26.46
C ALA A 41 1.37 -1.24 -27.68
N THR A 42 0.38 -1.09 -28.57
CA THR A 42 0.25 -1.90 -29.82
C THR A 42 0.95 -1.26 -31.00
N ARG A 43 1.27 0.03 -30.91
CA ARG A 43 2.04 0.87 -31.83
C ARG A 43 2.88 1.86 -31.03
N ASN A 44 3.68 2.65 -31.70
CA ASN A 44 4.28 3.82 -31.05
C ASN A 44 3.16 4.80 -30.67
N ILE A 45 3.22 5.33 -29.44
CA ILE A 45 2.30 6.32 -28.88
C ILE A 45 3.12 7.57 -28.60
N GLU A 46 2.65 8.72 -29.04
CA GLU A 46 3.33 9.99 -28.80
C GLU A 46 2.84 10.62 -27.47
N GLU A 47 3.65 11.49 -26.90
CA GLU A 47 3.27 12.30 -25.75
C GLU A 47 2.00 13.12 -26.06
N GLY A 48 1.09 13.21 -25.07
CA GLY A 48 -0.20 13.90 -25.21
C GLY A 48 -1.28 13.08 -25.91
N GLU A 49 -0.99 11.87 -26.42
CA GLU A 49 -2.04 11.02 -27.00
C GLU A 49 -2.94 10.45 -25.91
N VAL A 50 -4.26 10.58 -26.10
CA VAL A 50 -5.26 9.91 -25.27
C VAL A 50 -5.30 8.42 -25.63
N MET A 51 -4.96 7.57 -24.68
CA MET A 51 -4.91 6.11 -24.84
C MET A 51 -6.25 5.45 -24.51
N ILE A 52 -6.88 5.88 -23.41
CA ILE A 52 -8.15 5.31 -22.95
C ILE A 52 -9.08 6.44 -22.49
N THR A 53 -10.37 6.26 -22.78
CA THR A 53 -11.43 7.09 -22.20
C THR A 53 -12.55 6.17 -21.74
N VAL A 54 -12.95 6.28 -20.47
CA VAL A 54 -14.00 5.47 -19.84
C VAL A 54 -15.14 6.36 -19.39
N PRO A 55 -16.37 6.19 -19.90
CA PRO A 55 -17.51 7.01 -19.49
C PRO A 55 -17.98 6.64 -18.08
N LEU A 56 -18.46 7.65 -17.33
CA LEU A 56 -18.90 7.52 -15.92
C LEU A 56 -20.01 6.46 -15.73
N ASP A 57 -20.96 6.39 -16.64
CA ASP A 57 -22.11 5.48 -16.55
C ASP A 57 -21.73 4.00 -16.65
N LEU A 58 -20.49 3.68 -17.05
CA LEU A 58 -19.97 2.33 -17.07
C LEU A 58 -19.25 1.92 -15.78
N MET A 59 -18.89 2.88 -14.95
CA MET A 59 -18.17 2.65 -13.71
C MET A 59 -19.06 2.05 -12.62
N ILE A 60 -18.42 1.43 -11.61
CA ILE A 60 -19.08 1.03 -10.37
C ILE A 60 -18.65 2.01 -9.28
N THR A 61 -19.54 2.90 -8.92
CA THR A 61 -19.36 3.94 -7.89
C THR A 61 -20.59 3.98 -7.00
N ILE A 62 -20.52 4.68 -5.89
CA ILE A 62 -21.67 4.86 -4.99
C ILE A 62 -22.87 5.50 -5.72
N ASP A 63 -22.61 6.35 -6.70
CA ASP A 63 -23.68 7.01 -7.49
C ASP A 63 -24.27 6.12 -8.59
N SER A 64 -23.60 5.03 -8.95
CA SER A 64 -24.05 4.11 -9.99
C SER A 64 -24.98 3.01 -9.46
N ILE A 65 -25.08 2.83 -8.14
CA ILE A 65 -25.93 1.82 -7.53
C ILE A 65 -27.28 2.42 -7.06
N PRO A 66 -28.36 1.59 -6.98
CA PRO A 66 -29.67 2.11 -6.62
C PRO A 66 -29.70 2.75 -5.22
N ALA A 67 -30.22 3.97 -5.12
CA ALA A 67 -30.36 4.67 -3.83
C ALA A 67 -31.18 3.88 -2.80
N SER A 68 -32.12 3.03 -3.24
CA SER A 68 -32.89 2.12 -2.37
C SER A 68 -32.02 1.03 -1.73
N PHE A 69 -30.92 0.64 -2.38
CA PHE A 69 -29.94 -0.29 -1.80
C PHE A 69 -29.10 0.41 -0.74
N ILE A 70 -28.57 1.61 -1.04
CA ILE A 70 -27.75 2.41 -0.10
C ILE A 70 -28.52 2.73 1.18
N LYS A 71 -29.80 3.11 1.08
CA LYS A 71 -30.65 3.49 2.22
C LYS A 71 -30.92 2.35 3.23
N GLN A 72 -30.59 1.11 2.92
CA GLN A 72 -30.72 -0.01 3.85
C GLN A 72 -29.63 0.00 4.93
N PHE A 73 -28.50 0.64 4.66
CA PHE A 73 -27.35 0.63 5.57
C PHE A 73 -27.43 1.71 6.63
N PRO A 74 -26.91 1.46 7.85
CA PRO A 74 -26.77 2.47 8.88
C PRO A 74 -25.93 3.65 8.41
N THR A 75 -26.22 4.84 8.96
CA THR A 75 -25.34 6.02 8.76
C THR A 75 -23.94 5.73 9.26
N GLY A 76 -22.92 6.11 8.47
CA GLY A 76 -21.51 5.84 8.79
C GLY A 76 -21.00 4.49 8.28
N THR A 77 -21.83 3.70 7.57
CA THR A 77 -21.32 2.54 6.82
C THR A 77 -20.41 3.03 5.69
N SER A 78 -19.20 2.48 5.61
CA SER A 78 -18.22 2.89 4.58
C SER A 78 -18.75 2.64 3.16
N ILE A 79 -18.45 3.53 2.24
CA ILE A 79 -18.76 3.37 0.80
C ILE A 79 -18.16 2.07 0.28
N HIS A 80 -16.94 1.75 0.70
CA HIS A 80 -16.28 0.49 0.38
C HIS A 80 -17.13 -0.74 0.78
N GLY A 81 -17.65 -0.75 2.02
CA GLY A 81 -18.54 -1.82 2.51
C GLY A 81 -19.84 -1.91 1.73
N ILE A 82 -20.48 -0.78 1.42
CA ILE A 82 -21.73 -0.73 0.65
C ILE A 82 -21.53 -1.26 -0.77
N LEU A 83 -20.43 -0.86 -1.45
CA LEU A 83 -20.11 -1.35 -2.80
C LEU A 83 -19.80 -2.85 -2.81
N ALA A 84 -19.04 -3.36 -1.82
CA ALA A 84 -18.76 -4.79 -1.68
C ALA A 84 -20.03 -5.60 -1.43
N ALA A 85 -20.94 -5.10 -0.59
CA ALA A 85 -22.25 -5.72 -0.36
C ALA A 85 -23.11 -5.71 -1.63
N PHE A 86 -23.10 -4.62 -2.39
CA PHE A 86 -23.83 -4.53 -3.64
C PHE A 86 -23.31 -5.53 -4.70
N LEU A 87 -22.01 -5.69 -4.81
CA LEU A 87 -21.41 -6.68 -5.71
C LEU A 87 -21.72 -8.12 -5.29
N THR A 88 -22.05 -8.34 -4.01
CA THR A 88 -22.37 -9.66 -3.43
C THR A 88 -23.85 -10.01 -3.49
N GLU A 89 -24.72 -9.08 -3.03
CA GLU A 89 -26.16 -9.30 -2.82
C GLU A 89 -27.05 -8.35 -3.64
N GLY A 90 -26.46 -7.51 -4.50
CA GLY A 90 -27.24 -6.60 -5.35
C GLY A 90 -28.08 -7.33 -6.38
N ASP A 91 -29.06 -6.62 -6.95
CA ASP A 91 -29.95 -7.19 -7.97
C ASP A 91 -29.17 -7.81 -9.13
N HIS A 92 -29.38 -9.11 -9.37
CA HIS A 92 -28.65 -9.87 -10.39
C HIS A 92 -28.85 -9.32 -11.81
N GLN A 93 -30.06 -8.82 -12.14
CA GLN A 93 -30.31 -8.23 -13.46
C GLN A 93 -29.52 -6.94 -13.65
N PHE A 94 -29.39 -6.15 -12.57
CA PHE A 94 -28.57 -4.95 -12.58
C PHE A 94 -27.08 -5.27 -12.72
N LEU A 95 -26.57 -6.22 -11.93
CA LEU A 95 -25.17 -6.64 -11.95
C LEU A 95 -24.73 -7.29 -13.28
N LYS A 96 -25.69 -7.88 -14.03
CA LYS A 96 -25.43 -8.55 -15.32
C LYS A 96 -24.73 -7.65 -16.33
N ARG A 97 -24.93 -6.34 -16.25
CA ARG A 97 -24.27 -5.38 -17.16
C ARG A 97 -22.73 -5.44 -17.11
N TRP A 98 -22.13 -5.88 -15.97
CA TRP A 98 -20.69 -5.98 -15.78
C TRP A 98 -20.15 -7.43 -15.80
N ASP A 99 -20.97 -8.42 -16.16
CA ASP A 99 -20.58 -9.84 -16.10
C ASP A 99 -19.31 -10.16 -16.88
N LEU A 100 -19.10 -9.55 -18.05
CA LEU A 100 -17.91 -9.77 -18.85
C LEU A 100 -16.66 -9.17 -18.22
N TRP A 101 -16.79 -8.05 -17.51
CA TRP A 101 -15.70 -7.44 -16.75
C TRP A 101 -15.37 -8.27 -15.51
N ARG A 102 -16.38 -8.66 -14.73
CA ARG A 102 -16.21 -9.50 -13.53
C ARG A 102 -15.48 -10.82 -13.81
N LYS A 103 -15.59 -11.37 -15.02
CA LYS A 103 -14.89 -12.59 -15.44
C LYS A 103 -13.39 -12.44 -15.65
N VAL A 104 -12.89 -11.23 -15.70
CA VAL A 104 -11.46 -10.93 -15.86
C VAL A 104 -10.82 -10.32 -14.58
N TRP A 105 -11.59 -10.19 -13.52
CA TRP A 105 -11.06 -9.85 -12.21
C TRP A 105 -10.13 -10.95 -11.70
N PRO A 106 -9.21 -10.63 -10.76
CA PRO A 106 -8.41 -11.65 -10.08
C PRO A 106 -9.31 -12.72 -9.47
N SER A 107 -8.83 -13.94 -9.43
CA SER A 107 -9.53 -15.01 -8.71
C SER A 107 -9.32 -14.86 -7.18
N ARG A 108 -10.13 -15.56 -6.38
CA ARG A 108 -9.90 -15.68 -4.92
C ARG A 108 -8.48 -16.18 -4.62
N LYS A 109 -8.01 -17.16 -5.41
CA LYS A 109 -6.68 -17.75 -5.29
C LYS A 109 -5.56 -16.72 -5.51
N ASP A 110 -5.71 -15.78 -6.46
CA ASP A 110 -4.73 -14.73 -6.69
C ASP A 110 -4.57 -13.84 -5.45
N PHE A 111 -5.67 -13.50 -4.76
CA PHE A 111 -5.63 -12.77 -3.49
C PHE A 111 -5.03 -13.59 -2.35
N GLU A 112 -5.39 -14.88 -2.22
CA GLU A 112 -4.82 -15.78 -1.21
C GLU A 112 -3.31 -15.95 -1.37
N ASP A 113 -2.81 -15.89 -2.59
CA ASP A 113 -1.38 -15.99 -2.87
C ASP A 113 -0.62 -14.68 -2.61
N SER A 114 -1.23 -13.53 -2.86
CA SER A 114 -0.56 -12.22 -2.85
C SER A 114 -0.85 -11.37 -1.61
N MET A 115 -2.08 -11.38 -1.07
CA MET A 115 -2.54 -10.45 -0.03
C MET A 115 -2.27 -10.97 1.38
N PRO A 116 -1.43 -10.30 2.20
CA PRO A 116 -1.13 -10.74 3.57
C PRO A 116 -2.36 -10.97 4.44
N ILE A 117 -3.44 -10.18 4.27
CA ILE A 117 -4.68 -10.33 5.03
C ILE A 117 -5.35 -11.71 4.90
N LEU A 118 -5.09 -12.43 3.80
CA LEU A 118 -5.61 -13.78 3.55
C LEU A 118 -4.58 -14.91 3.82
N TRP A 119 -3.38 -14.55 4.25
CA TRP A 119 -2.35 -15.55 4.50
C TRP A 119 -2.62 -16.35 5.78
N PRO A 120 -2.03 -17.55 5.92
CA PRO A 120 -2.05 -18.28 7.18
C PRO A 120 -1.51 -17.44 8.34
N GLU A 121 -2.08 -17.58 9.52
CA GLU A 121 -1.79 -16.75 10.69
C GLU A 121 -0.30 -16.73 11.06
N ASN A 122 0.38 -17.87 10.95
CA ASN A 122 1.83 -17.98 11.19
C ASN A 122 2.70 -17.13 10.26
N LEU A 123 2.18 -16.68 9.12
CA LEU A 123 2.89 -15.78 8.18
C LEU A 123 2.47 -14.31 8.29
N ARG A 124 1.24 -14.04 8.81
CA ARG A 124 0.65 -12.70 8.82
C ARG A 124 0.45 -12.07 10.19
N ARG A 125 1.03 -12.64 11.25
CA ARG A 125 0.85 -12.12 12.62
C ARG A 125 1.07 -10.60 12.65
N SER A 126 0.11 -9.90 13.24
CA SER A 126 0.11 -8.44 13.37
C SER A 126 -0.42 -8.05 14.75
N ASN A 127 -0.26 -6.79 15.14
CA ASN A 127 -0.84 -6.25 16.37
C ASN A 127 -2.33 -5.90 16.16
N SER A 128 -3.12 -6.90 15.76
CA SER A 128 -4.54 -6.76 15.48
C SER A 128 -5.39 -7.28 16.65
N GLU A 129 -6.42 -6.51 17.04
CA GLU A 129 -7.41 -6.93 18.02
C GLU A 129 -8.26 -8.15 17.59
N PHE A 130 -8.18 -8.53 16.32
CA PHE A 130 -8.91 -9.65 15.73
C PHE A 130 -8.15 -10.97 15.77
N GLN A 131 -6.87 -10.96 16.17
CA GLN A 131 -6.11 -12.20 16.36
C GLN A 131 -6.48 -12.87 17.68
N GLN A 132 -7.13 -14.04 17.60
CA GLN A 132 -7.72 -14.72 18.76
C GLN A 132 -6.85 -15.82 19.38
N ILE A 133 -5.76 -16.22 18.74
CA ILE A 133 -4.95 -17.37 19.20
C ILE A 133 -3.50 -16.93 19.40
N PRO A 134 -2.91 -17.19 20.60
CA PRO A 134 -1.47 -17.04 20.80
C PRO A 134 -0.73 -18.05 19.89
N CYS A 135 -0.20 -17.59 18.78
CA CYS A 135 0.63 -18.40 17.89
C CYS A 135 2.08 -18.32 18.37
N GLU A 136 2.73 -19.45 18.61
CA GLU A 136 4.17 -19.48 18.90
C GLU A 136 4.98 -19.24 17.62
N GLY A 137 6.12 -18.57 17.74
CA GLY A 137 7.04 -18.32 16.63
C GLY A 137 7.29 -16.84 16.32
N PRO A 138 8.25 -16.54 15.43
CA PRO A 138 8.62 -15.17 15.10
C PRO A 138 7.54 -14.44 14.29
N PHE A 139 7.57 -13.11 14.37
CA PHE A 139 6.81 -12.23 13.49
C PHE A 139 7.57 -12.07 12.17
N LEU A 140 6.92 -12.32 11.06
CA LEU A 140 7.59 -12.43 9.77
C LEU A 140 7.34 -11.22 8.85
N LEU A 141 6.24 -10.49 9.08
CA LEU A 141 5.96 -9.23 8.37
C LEU A 141 6.85 -8.10 8.92
N PRO A 142 7.27 -7.14 8.07
CA PRO A 142 7.96 -5.94 8.54
C PRO A 142 7.16 -5.17 9.60
N PRO A 143 7.81 -4.46 10.53
CA PRO A 143 7.13 -3.71 11.60
C PRO A 143 6.14 -2.68 11.09
N SER A 144 6.39 -2.02 9.96
CA SER A 144 5.42 -1.12 9.33
C SER A 144 4.11 -1.83 8.95
N ALA A 145 4.19 -3.10 8.54
CA ALA A 145 3.03 -3.91 8.19
C ALA A 145 2.36 -4.55 9.41
N SER A 146 3.15 -5.18 10.30
CA SER A 146 2.63 -5.95 11.44
C SER A 146 2.38 -5.12 12.70
N GLY A 147 3.10 -4.03 12.89
CA GLY A 147 3.15 -3.27 14.14
C GLY A 147 3.97 -3.95 15.24
N ILE A 148 4.75 -4.99 14.94
CA ILE A 148 5.44 -5.82 15.94
C ILE A 148 6.91 -6.01 15.56
N TRP A 149 7.77 -6.07 16.58
CA TRP A 149 9.20 -6.35 16.50
C TRP A 149 9.52 -7.66 17.19
N ASN A 150 10.52 -8.41 16.69
CA ASN A 150 11.04 -9.61 17.36
C ASN A 150 12.10 -9.28 18.42
N SER A 151 12.88 -8.22 18.22
CA SER A 151 14.05 -7.88 19.01
C SER A 151 13.73 -7.10 20.29
N PHE A 152 12.55 -6.47 20.38
CA PHE A 152 12.12 -5.70 21.57
C PHE A 152 10.60 -5.53 21.63
N GLU A 153 10.10 -5.26 22.84
CA GLU A 153 8.69 -4.88 23.02
C GLU A 153 8.50 -3.39 22.65
N SER A 154 7.58 -3.13 21.75
CA SER A 154 7.20 -1.77 21.39
C SER A 154 6.23 -1.21 22.43
N ASN A 155 6.51 0.00 22.96
CA ASN A 155 5.62 0.74 23.88
C ASN A 155 4.43 1.38 23.16
N GLN A 156 3.76 0.65 22.27
CA GLN A 156 2.65 1.16 21.45
C GLN A 156 1.46 1.69 22.28
N LYS A 157 1.30 1.25 23.54
CA LYS A 157 0.19 1.67 24.41
C LYS A 157 0.18 3.17 24.72
N ASP A 158 1.31 3.86 24.57
CA ASP A 158 1.45 5.27 24.86
C ASP A 158 1.41 6.15 23.60
N ARG A 159 1.24 5.56 22.40
CA ARG A 159 1.16 6.33 21.15
C ARG A 159 -0.16 7.09 21.07
N LYS A 160 -0.06 8.43 21.07
CA LYS A 160 -1.19 9.34 20.83
C LYS A 160 -1.51 9.51 19.34
N PHE A 161 -0.65 9.01 18.46
CA PHE A 161 -0.73 9.17 17.00
C PHE A 161 -0.66 7.82 16.30
N GLU A 162 -1.77 7.38 15.68
CA GLU A 162 -1.74 6.30 14.71
C GLU A 162 -1.15 6.82 13.40
N ALA A 163 0.13 6.57 13.18
CA ALA A 163 0.75 6.90 11.89
C ALA A 163 0.04 6.12 10.78
N LYS A 164 -0.55 6.83 9.83
CA LYS A 164 -1.31 6.25 8.69
C LYS A 164 -0.53 5.22 7.88
N SER A 165 0.80 5.22 8.01
CA SER A 165 1.71 4.38 7.24
C SER A 165 2.36 3.26 8.06
N GLN A 166 1.91 3.03 9.28
CA GLN A 166 2.41 1.99 10.19
C GLN A 166 1.25 1.12 10.68
N ASN A 167 1.55 -0.12 11.11
CA ASN A 167 0.53 -1.08 11.54
C ASN A 167 -0.55 -1.33 10.46
N LEU A 168 -0.09 -1.40 9.22
CA LEU A 168 -0.95 -1.36 8.03
C LEU A 168 -1.93 -2.53 7.96
N LEU A 169 -1.48 -3.74 8.33
CA LEU A 169 -2.34 -4.92 8.25
C LEU A 169 -3.50 -4.85 9.24
N ALA A 170 -3.25 -4.41 10.48
CA ALA A 170 -4.32 -4.26 11.47
C ALA A 170 -5.32 -3.18 11.06
N GLN A 171 -4.88 -2.09 10.42
CA GLN A 171 -5.77 -1.08 9.86
C GLN A 171 -6.63 -1.64 8.72
N GLN A 172 -6.04 -2.43 7.82
CA GLN A 172 -6.79 -3.08 6.73
C GLN A 172 -7.80 -4.11 7.28
N GLU A 173 -7.38 -4.94 8.23
CA GLU A 173 -8.27 -5.90 8.92
C GLU A 173 -9.43 -5.18 9.59
N LYS A 174 -9.17 -4.08 10.30
CA LYS A 174 -10.21 -3.27 10.96
C LYS A 174 -11.22 -2.75 9.94
N ARG A 175 -10.78 -2.14 8.83
CA ARG A 175 -11.69 -1.64 7.79
C ARG A 175 -12.59 -2.74 7.22
N LEU A 176 -12.02 -3.92 6.92
CA LEU A 176 -12.77 -5.06 6.42
C LEU A 176 -13.78 -5.57 7.44
N GLN A 177 -13.39 -5.70 8.72
CA GLN A 177 -14.25 -6.20 9.78
C GLN A 177 -15.37 -5.21 10.14
N ASP A 178 -15.08 -3.92 10.17
CA ASP A 178 -16.10 -2.89 10.42
C ASP A 178 -17.13 -2.85 9.27
N ALA A 179 -16.67 -2.92 8.02
CA ALA A 179 -17.54 -3.05 6.86
C ALA A 179 -18.42 -4.31 6.96
N TRP A 180 -17.84 -5.46 7.32
CA TRP A 180 -18.56 -6.71 7.49
C TRP A 180 -19.64 -6.64 8.58
N ARG A 181 -19.33 -6.09 9.76
CA ARG A 181 -20.29 -5.92 10.84
C ARG A 181 -21.49 -5.07 10.42
N ASN A 182 -21.25 -3.94 9.73
CA ASN A 182 -22.30 -3.07 9.24
C ASN A 182 -23.18 -3.77 8.20
N VAL A 183 -22.57 -4.53 7.30
CA VAL A 183 -23.27 -5.25 6.24
C VAL A 183 -24.15 -6.37 6.81
N LEU A 184 -23.70 -7.09 7.84
CA LEU A 184 -24.49 -8.13 8.51
C LEU A 184 -25.76 -7.59 9.19
N THR A 185 -25.82 -6.31 9.53
CA THR A 185 -27.08 -5.71 10.06
C THR A 185 -28.19 -5.65 9.02
N VAL A 186 -27.82 -5.64 7.73
CA VAL A 186 -28.74 -5.59 6.59
C VAL A 186 -28.93 -6.97 5.96
N PHE A 187 -27.85 -7.71 5.81
CA PHE A 187 -27.82 -9.03 5.18
C PHE A 187 -27.22 -10.09 6.15
N PRO A 188 -28.02 -10.59 7.14
CA PRO A 188 -27.48 -11.48 8.18
C PRO A 188 -26.90 -12.81 7.68
N ASN A 189 -27.30 -13.25 6.49
CA ASN A 189 -26.88 -14.51 5.86
C ASN A 189 -25.86 -14.30 4.73
N MET A 190 -25.23 -13.12 4.65
CA MET A 190 -24.24 -12.85 3.60
C MET A 190 -23.06 -13.83 3.70
N ASP A 191 -22.59 -14.28 2.55
CA ASP A 191 -21.44 -15.16 2.42
C ASP A 191 -20.14 -14.35 2.60
N TRP A 192 -19.38 -14.67 3.65
CA TRP A 192 -18.10 -14.00 3.96
C TRP A 192 -17.08 -14.09 2.82
N ASP A 193 -16.97 -15.27 2.19
CA ASP A 193 -15.95 -15.47 1.13
C ASP A 193 -16.25 -14.62 -0.09
N LYS A 194 -17.53 -14.49 -0.46
CA LYS A 194 -17.93 -13.62 -1.56
C LYS A 194 -17.79 -12.14 -1.20
N PHE A 195 -18.21 -11.75 0.01
CA PHE A 195 -18.09 -10.36 0.45
C PHE A 195 -16.63 -9.92 0.53
N SER A 196 -15.78 -10.68 1.22
CA SER A 196 -14.36 -10.36 1.36
C SER A 196 -13.63 -10.38 0.02
N PHE A 197 -14.03 -11.24 -0.91
CA PHE A 197 -13.53 -11.22 -2.29
C PHE A 197 -13.87 -9.90 -3.00
N HIS A 198 -15.13 -9.47 -2.98
CA HIS A 198 -15.54 -8.21 -3.61
C HIS A 198 -14.92 -7.00 -2.91
N TRP A 199 -14.77 -7.06 -1.58
CA TRP A 199 -14.07 -6.03 -0.82
C TRP A 199 -12.61 -5.89 -1.28
N LEU A 200 -11.90 -7.00 -1.47
CA LEU A 200 -10.52 -7.00 -1.96
C LEU A 200 -10.41 -6.54 -3.42
N VAL A 201 -11.38 -6.87 -4.29
CA VAL A 201 -11.44 -6.32 -5.65
C VAL A 201 -11.52 -4.79 -5.61
N LEU A 202 -12.40 -4.25 -4.77
CA LEU A 202 -12.51 -2.80 -4.57
C LEU A 202 -11.22 -2.22 -4.00
N ASN A 203 -10.66 -2.84 -2.94
CA ASN A 203 -9.44 -2.37 -2.31
C ASN A 203 -8.26 -2.22 -3.28
N THR A 204 -8.11 -3.19 -4.18
CA THR A 204 -6.92 -3.29 -5.05
C THR A 204 -7.10 -2.66 -6.44
N ARG A 205 -8.35 -2.32 -6.86
CA ARG A 205 -8.64 -1.91 -8.25
C ARG A 205 -9.43 -0.62 -8.37
N SER A 206 -9.75 0.04 -7.24
CA SER A 206 -10.46 1.31 -7.27
C SER A 206 -9.56 2.47 -7.66
N PHE A 207 -10.18 3.44 -8.28
CA PHE A 207 -9.63 4.75 -8.61
C PHE A 207 -10.22 5.77 -7.66
N TYR A 208 -9.49 6.87 -7.41
CA TYR A 208 -10.02 7.99 -6.66
C TYR A 208 -11.23 8.58 -7.37
N TYR A 209 -12.37 8.60 -6.71
CA TYR A 209 -13.62 9.05 -7.28
C TYR A 209 -14.30 10.07 -6.36
N VAL A 210 -14.30 11.33 -6.78
CA VAL A 210 -15.08 12.42 -6.20
C VAL A 210 -15.57 13.26 -7.37
N LYS A 211 -16.87 13.55 -7.43
CA LYS A 211 -17.40 14.41 -8.50
C LYS A 211 -16.86 15.84 -8.36
N PRO A 212 -16.57 16.52 -9.47
CA PRO A 212 -16.17 17.93 -9.43
C PRO A 212 -17.19 18.78 -8.67
N GLY A 213 -16.70 19.58 -7.72
CA GLY A 213 -17.51 20.43 -6.87
C GLY A 213 -18.13 19.76 -5.65
N GLN A 214 -17.87 18.47 -5.41
CA GLN A 214 -18.19 17.79 -4.15
C GLN A 214 -16.94 17.80 -3.24
N GLU A 215 -17.20 17.95 -1.93
CA GLU A 215 -16.16 17.76 -0.92
C GLU A 215 -15.79 16.27 -0.84
N PRO A 216 -14.48 15.93 -0.74
CA PRO A 216 -14.06 14.57 -0.51
C PRO A 216 -14.64 14.03 0.82
N PRO A 217 -14.91 12.71 0.92
CA PRO A 217 -15.25 12.10 2.20
C PRO A 217 -14.09 12.25 3.20
N GLU A 218 -14.41 12.26 4.51
CA GLU A 218 -13.40 12.31 5.58
C GLU A 218 -12.40 11.14 5.49
N ASP A 219 -12.91 9.93 5.24
CA ASP A 219 -12.07 8.78 4.93
C ASP A 219 -11.85 8.70 3.43
N TRP A 220 -10.61 8.91 3.00
CA TRP A 220 -10.23 8.82 1.60
C TRP A 220 -10.48 7.41 0.99
N ASN A 221 -10.54 6.35 1.83
CA ASN A 221 -10.91 5.00 1.40
C ASN A 221 -12.35 4.93 0.89
N ASP A 222 -13.18 5.93 1.17
CA ASP A 222 -14.53 6.05 0.65
C ASP A 222 -14.61 6.88 -0.65
N ALA A 223 -13.52 7.54 -1.05
CA ALA A 223 -13.42 8.23 -2.35
C ALA A 223 -13.04 7.26 -3.48
N ILE A 224 -13.84 6.21 -3.71
CA ILE A 224 -13.48 5.08 -4.58
C ILE A 224 -14.53 4.77 -5.65
N GLY A 225 -14.03 4.27 -6.79
CA GLY A 225 -14.84 3.72 -7.87
C GLY A 225 -14.04 2.78 -8.75
N LEU A 226 -14.66 1.71 -9.22
CA LEU A 226 -14.05 0.81 -10.18
C LEU A 226 -14.22 1.37 -11.59
N VAL A 227 -13.13 1.41 -12.35
CA VAL A 227 -13.07 1.94 -13.72
C VAL A 227 -12.74 0.80 -14.68
N PRO A 228 -13.71 0.32 -15.48
CA PRO A 228 -13.51 -0.83 -16.34
C PRO A 228 -12.43 -0.58 -17.39
N PHE A 229 -11.64 -1.61 -17.68
CA PHE A 229 -10.52 -1.59 -18.60
C PHE A 229 -9.27 -0.85 -18.10
N ALA A 230 -9.44 0.23 -17.31
CA ALA A 230 -8.31 0.95 -16.73
C ALA A 230 -7.62 0.14 -15.61
N ASP A 231 -8.33 -0.79 -15.00
CA ASP A 231 -7.83 -1.71 -13.98
C ASP A 231 -6.80 -2.75 -14.48
N TYR A 232 -6.42 -2.69 -15.76
CA TYR A 232 -5.29 -3.43 -16.32
C TYR A 232 -3.93 -2.73 -16.16
N PHE A 233 -3.89 -1.43 -15.90
CA PHE A 233 -2.62 -0.75 -15.69
C PHE A 233 -1.95 -1.25 -14.41
N ASN A 234 -0.67 -1.62 -14.50
CA ASN A 234 0.17 -1.89 -13.34
C ASN A 234 0.78 -0.60 -12.81
N HIS A 235 1.25 -0.64 -11.55
CA HIS A 235 1.91 0.46 -10.89
C HIS A 235 3.41 0.52 -11.20
N SER A 236 3.92 1.74 -11.34
CA SER A 236 5.33 2.10 -11.19
C SER A 236 5.44 3.43 -10.45
N ASP A 237 6.51 3.63 -9.70
CA ASP A 237 6.82 4.87 -9.00
C ASP A 237 7.19 6.02 -9.96
N ASP A 238 7.74 5.68 -11.14
CA ASP A 238 8.07 6.59 -12.25
C ASP A 238 7.04 6.55 -13.39
N ALA A 239 5.79 6.20 -13.09
CA ALA A 239 4.75 6.04 -14.12
C ALA A 239 4.42 7.34 -14.85
N ASP A 240 4.37 7.24 -16.18
CA ASP A 240 4.17 8.36 -17.11
C ASP A 240 2.80 8.29 -17.82
N CYS A 241 1.73 8.09 -17.05
CA CYS A 241 0.36 8.12 -17.52
C CYS A 241 -0.44 9.14 -16.72
N GLU A 242 -0.88 10.21 -17.36
CA GLU A 242 -1.77 11.19 -16.75
C GLU A 242 -3.19 10.63 -16.69
N VAL A 243 -3.82 10.71 -15.50
CA VAL A 243 -5.17 10.23 -15.26
C VAL A 243 -6.04 11.38 -14.78
N VAL A 244 -7.08 11.70 -15.54
CA VAL A 244 -7.99 12.82 -15.25
C VAL A 244 -9.43 12.35 -15.24
N PHE A 245 -10.17 12.70 -14.19
CA PHE A 245 -11.63 12.58 -14.10
C PHE A 245 -12.27 13.98 -14.21
N ASP A 246 -13.09 14.20 -15.25
CA ASP A 246 -13.73 15.49 -15.53
C ASP A 246 -15.21 15.56 -15.05
N GLY A 247 -15.68 14.53 -14.32
CA GLY A 247 -17.05 14.40 -13.88
C GLY A 247 -17.97 13.64 -14.83
N ALA A 248 -17.55 13.40 -16.07
CA ALA A 248 -18.27 12.62 -17.07
C ALA A 248 -17.51 11.37 -17.52
N LYS A 249 -16.20 11.38 -17.42
CA LYS A 249 -15.33 10.30 -17.90
C LYS A 249 -13.97 10.33 -17.23
N TYR A 250 -13.29 9.19 -17.19
CA TYR A 250 -11.85 9.11 -17.00
C TYR A 250 -11.11 9.15 -18.34
N THR A 251 -10.03 9.89 -18.38
CA THR A 251 -9.12 9.97 -19.53
C THR A 251 -7.71 9.61 -19.09
N PHE A 252 -7.07 8.72 -19.85
CA PHE A 252 -5.71 8.25 -19.64
C PHE A 252 -4.86 8.72 -20.80
N THR A 253 -3.90 9.60 -20.53
CA THR A 253 -3.07 10.28 -21.54
C THR A 253 -1.61 9.90 -21.34
N ALA A 254 -0.90 9.67 -22.44
CA ALA A 254 0.53 9.40 -22.43
C ALA A 254 1.29 10.67 -22.05
N SER A 255 2.05 10.67 -20.94
CA SER A 255 2.90 11.80 -20.54
C SER A 255 4.28 11.78 -21.17
N ARG A 256 4.60 10.71 -21.92
CA ARG A 256 5.80 10.57 -22.74
C ARG A 256 5.53 9.68 -23.95
N ARG A 257 6.54 9.53 -24.80
CA ARG A 257 6.51 8.56 -25.89
C ARG A 257 6.67 7.13 -25.37
N TYR A 258 5.84 6.19 -25.91
CA TYR A 258 5.96 4.75 -25.69
C TYR A 258 6.25 4.04 -27.01
N ALA A 259 7.17 3.08 -26.97
CA ALA A 259 7.46 2.22 -28.10
C ALA A 259 6.44 1.07 -28.19
N LYS A 260 6.20 0.56 -29.40
CA LYS A 260 5.37 -0.64 -29.59
C LYS A 260 5.88 -1.81 -28.74
N GLY A 261 4.99 -2.44 -27.98
CA GLY A 261 5.28 -3.57 -27.09
C GLY A 261 5.78 -3.17 -25.70
N GLU A 262 5.93 -1.90 -25.43
CA GLU A 262 6.29 -1.38 -24.12
C GLU A 262 5.09 -1.47 -23.16
N GLU A 263 5.33 -1.85 -21.90
CA GLU A 263 4.33 -1.80 -20.84
C GLU A 263 4.10 -0.34 -20.42
N ILE A 264 2.83 0.00 -20.24
CA ILE A 264 2.40 1.33 -19.81
C ILE A 264 1.94 1.21 -18.37
N PHE A 265 2.58 1.95 -17.50
CA PHE A 265 2.28 1.99 -16.07
C PHE A 265 1.43 3.21 -15.71
N MET A 266 0.76 3.09 -14.58
CA MET A 266 0.03 4.16 -13.92
C MET A 266 0.53 4.28 -12.48
N SER A 267 0.61 5.47 -11.94
CA SER A 267 0.88 5.65 -10.51
C SER A 267 -0.38 5.34 -9.70
N TYR A 268 -0.26 4.46 -8.69
CA TYR A 268 -1.30 4.23 -7.67
C TYR A 268 -1.17 5.22 -6.50
N GLY A 269 -0.11 6.03 -6.49
CA GLY A 269 0.26 6.98 -5.46
C GLY A 269 1.71 6.80 -5.00
N ALA A 270 2.22 7.78 -4.26
CA ALA A 270 3.55 7.73 -3.64
C ALA A 270 3.50 6.85 -2.38
N HIS A 271 3.55 5.53 -2.57
CA HIS A 271 3.38 4.54 -1.52
C HIS A 271 4.67 3.78 -1.22
N SER A 272 4.90 3.50 0.06
CA SER A 272 5.99 2.60 0.48
C SER A 272 5.76 1.17 0.00
N ASN A 273 6.83 0.38 -0.06
CA ASN A 273 6.71 -1.04 -0.40
C ASN A 273 5.87 -1.83 0.60
N ASP A 274 5.90 -1.48 1.90
CA ASP A 274 5.06 -2.14 2.90
C ASP A 274 3.58 -1.80 2.70
N PHE A 275 3.25 -0.57 2.30
CA PHE A 275 1.89 -0.18 1.94
C PHE A 275 1.41 -0.92 0.69
N LEU A 276 2.21 -0.93 -0.38
CA LEU A 276 1.89 -1.67 -1.61
C LEU A 276 1.70 -3.16 -1.33
N PHE A 277 2.50 -3.73 -0.44
CA PHE A 277 2.43 -5.14 -0.07
C PHE A 277 1.15 -5.49 0.68
N VAL A 278 0.75 -4.67 1.64
CA VAL A 278 -0.46 -4.91 2.44
C VAL A 278 -1.73 -4.60 1.65
N GLU A 279 -1.77 -3.44 0.97
CA GLU A 279 -3.00 -2.97 0.32
C GLU A 279 -3.23 -3.56 -1.07
N TYR A 280 -2.17 -3.93 -1.80
CA TYR A 280 -2.27 -4.40 -3.18
C TYR A 280 -1.67 -5.79 -3.42
N GLY A 281 -0.92 -6.36 -2.46
CA GLY A 281 -0.35 -7.71 -2.55
C GLY A 281 0.94 -7.79 -3.38
N PHE A 282 1.61 -6.68 -3.66
CA PHE A 282 2.89 -6.64 -4.36
C PHE A 282 3.78 -5.52 -3.80
N PHE A 283 5.04 -5.49 -4.19
CA PHE A 283 5.95 -4.38 -3.97
C PHE A 283 6.97 -4.29 -5.12
N LEU A 284 7.55 -3.11 -5.29
CA LEU A 284 8.50 -2.81 -6.36
C LEU A 284 9.92 -3.26 -5.98
N ASP A 285 10.72 -3.64 -6.98
CA ASP A 285 12.15 -3.95 -6.76
C ASP A 285 12.94 -2.68 -6.42
N GLN A 286 12.62 -1.58 -7.10
CA GLN A 286 13.08 -0.23 -6.81
C GLN A 286 11.84 0.64 -6.61
N ASN A 287 11.85 1.48 -5.59
CA ASN A 287 10.76 2.39 -5.24
C ASN A 287 11.37 3.59 -4.54
N GLU A 288 11.35 4.74 -5.19
CA GLU A 288 11.88 5.98 -4.61
C GLU A 288 11.02 6.51 -3.44
N PHE A 289 9.76 6.08 -3.37
CA PHE A 289 8.86 6.38 -2.25
C PHE A 289 8.93 5.35 -1.12
N ASP A 290 9.87 4.37 -1.20
CA ASP A 290 9.97 3.39 -0.12
C ASP A 290 10.44 4.05 1.18
N VAL A 291 9.84 3.62 2.29
CA VAL A 291 10.14 4.14 3.61
C VAL A 291 9.99 3.04 4.67
N ILE A 292 10.89 3.05 5.63
CA ILE A 292 10.75 2.32 6.89
C ILE A 292 10.76 3.31 8.05
N PHE A 293 10.08 2.96 9.14
CA PHE A 293 9.87 3.83 10.29
C PHE A 293 10.74 3.38 11.46
N LEU A 294 11.43 4.34 12.07
CA LEU A 294 12.29 4.15 13.24
C LEU A 294 11.56 4.50 14.56
N ASP A 295 10.26 4.75 14.49
CA ASP A 295 9.47 5.32 15.60
C ASP A 295 9.57 4.51 16.89
N ASP A 296 9.43 3.19 16.83
CA ASP A 296 9.51 2.31 18.00
C ASP A 296 10.91 2.32 18.62
N ILE A 297 11.93 2.26 17.76
CA ILE A 297 13.35 2.28 18.18
C ILE A 297 13.64 3.60 18.87
N ILE A 298 13.27 4.71 18.26
CA ILE A 298 13.55 6.06 18.77
C ILE A 298 12.72 6.32 20.03
N SER A 299 11.43 6.01 20.04
CA SER A 299 10.56 6.21 21.19
C SER A 299 11.02 5.44 22.43
N ASN A 300 11.53 4.20 22.25
CA ASN A 300 12.11 3.43 23.34
C ASN A 300 13.46 3.99 23.84
N ASN A 301 14.16 4.76 23.00
CA ASN A 301 15.47 5.35 23.32
C ASN A 301 15.37 6.77 23.89
N LEU A 302 14.20 7.44 23.77
CA LEU A 302 13.96 8.78 24.30
C LEU A 302 13.41 8.74 25.73
N SER A 303 13.93 9.61 26.61
CA SER A 303 13.33 9.91 27.90
C SER A 303 12.01 10.68 27.75
N GLU A 304 11.20 10.73 28.81
CA GLU A 304 9.94 11.49 28.82
C GLU A 304 10.16 12.97 28.52
N ALA A 305 11.19 13.58 29.14
CA ALA A 305 11.54 14.99 28.92
C ALA A 305 11.96 15.27 27.46
N GLU A 306 12.71 14.37 26.80
CA GLU A 306 13.09 14.49 25.40
C GLU A 306 11.86 14.35 24.48
N ARG A 307 10.92 13.46 24.78
CA ARG A 307 9.65 13.34 24.07
C ARG A 307 8.78 14.59 24.21
N GLU A 308 8.67 15.15 25.42
CA GLU A 308 7.93 16.39 25.66
C GLU A 308 8.53 17.56 24.87
N GLU A 309 9.85 17.68 24.83
CA GLU A 309 10.54 18.74 24.07
C GLU A 309 10.28 18.58 22.57
N LEU A 310 10.40 17.36 22.01
CA LEU A 310 10.08 17.10 20.60
C LEU A 310 8.60 17.39 20.28
N ALA A 311 7.68 17.00 21.17
CA ALA A 311 6.25 17.28 21.01
C ALA A 311 5.97 18.79 20.97
N SER A 312 6.66 19.58 21.81
CA SER A 312 6.53 21.04 21.85
C SER A 312 6.93 21.71 20.53
N GLN A 313 7.84 21.08 19.78
CA GLN A 313 8.33 21.55 18.48
C GLN A 313 7.63 20.86 17.30
N GLN A 314 6.52 20.13 17.53
CA GLN A 314 5.79 19.33 16.51
C GLN A 314 6.67 18.29 15.79
N GLY A 315 7.72 17.83 16.46
CA GLY A 315 8.72 16.89 15.92
C GLY A 315 8.63 15.47 16.47
N LEU A 316 7.59 15.15 17.26
CA LEU A 316 7.40 13.81 17.80
C LEU A 316 6.80 12.89 16.73
N GLU A 317 7.37 11.67 16.63
CA GLU A 317 6.97 10.61 15.69
C GLU A 317 7.21 10.91 14.19
N ASP A 318 6.91 9.93 13.35
CA ASP A 318 7.14 9.94 11.90
C ASP A 318 8.65 10.02 11.54
N TYR A 319 9.44 9.18 12.23
CA TYR A 319 10.89 9.09 12.03
C TYR A 319 11.21 8.13 10.88
N GLN A 320 11.46 8.70 9.72
CA GLN A 320 11.59 7.96 8.46
C GLN A 320 13.04 7.71 8.06
N LEU A 321 13.28 6.51 7.53
CA LEU A 321 14.45 6.17 6.72
C LEU A 321 13.96 5.80 5.31
N THR A 322 14.49 6.50 4.30
CA THR A 322 14.17 6.35 2.88
C THR A 322 15.42 5.95 2.08
N PRO A 323 15.32 5.60 0.78
CA PRO A 323 16.49 5.38 -0.08
C PRO A 323 17.44 6.58 -0.15
N SER A 324 16.94 7.81 0.04
CA SER A 324 17.74 9.03 0.06
C SER A 324 18.45 9.28 1.40
N GLY A 325 17.94 8.71 2.50
CA GLY A 325 18.47 8.86 3.87
C GLY A 325 17.38 9.09 4.90
N VAL A 326 17.77 9.56 6.09
CA VAL A 326 16.83 9.83 7.19
C VAL A 326 16.16 11.20 7.02
N CYS A 327 14.91 11.31 7.50
CA CYS A 327 14.15 12.56 7.47
C CYS A 327 14.66 13.57 8.52
N PRO A 328 14.34 14.86 8.37
CA PRO A 328 14.73 15.90 9.34
C PRO A 328 14.24 15.63 10.78
N ARG A 329 13.08 14.97 10.95
CA ARG A 329 12.56 14.62 12.29
C ARG A 329 13.47 13.62 13.00
N THR A 330 14.02 12.64 12.28
CA THR A 330 15.02 11.69 12.81
C THR A 330 16.28 12.42 13.27
N ILE A 331 16.74 13.41 12.52
CA ILE A 331 17.88 14.25 12.92
C ILE A 331 17.56 15.05 14.19
N ASN A 332 16.37 15.65 14.27
CA ASN A 332 15.92 16.38 15.45
C ASN A 332 15.84 15.47 16.68
N ALA A 333 15.34 14.25 16.54
CA ALA A 333 15.29 13.26 17.60
C ALA A 333 16.69 12.86 18.11
N ALA A 334 17.70 12.83 17.25
CA ALA A 334 19.08 12.62 17.67
C ALA A 334 19.65 13.86 18.38
N CYS A 335 19.35 15.07 17.90
CA CYS A 335 19.82 16.32 18.48
C CYS A 335 19.28 16.57 19.89
N VAL A 336 18.02 16.26 20.18
CA VAL A 336 17.42 16.47 21.51
C VAL A 336 18.12 15.68 22.61
N LYS A 337 18.76 14.55 22.27
CA LYS A 337 19.47 13.68 23.23
C LYS A 337 20.73 14.31 23.83
N TYR A 338 21.34 15.29 23.18
CA TYR A 338 22.61 15.86 23.63
C TYR A 338 22.63 17.40 23.70
N MET A 339 21.69 18.08 23.04
CA MET A 339 21.63 19.52 23.06
C MET A 339 20.94 20.04 24.33
N PRO A 340 21.43 21.12 24.94
CA PRO A 340 20.63 21.88 25.91
C PRO A 340 19.32 22.35 25.27
N CYS A 341 18.22 22.32 26.02
CA CYS A 341 16.87 22.64 25.53
C CYS A 341 16.82 23.96 24.70
N LYS A 342 17.42 25.05 25.20
CA LYS A 342 17.45 26.32 24.48
C LYS A 342 18.18 26.26 23.14
N ASP A 343 19.26 25.49 23.06
CA ASP A 343 20.05 25.34 21.85
C ASP A 343 19.29 24.45 20.84
N PHE A 344 18.63 23.42 21.33
CA PHE A 344 17.76 22.58 20.52
C PHE A 344 16.59 23.37 19.90
N GLN A 345 15.90 24.19 20.69
CA GLN A 345 14.83 25.08 20.20
C GLN A 345 15.33 26.05 19.14
N ASN A 346 16.53 26.67 19.33
CA ASN A 346 17.14 27.51 18.32
C ASN A 346 17.44 26.75 17.04
N TYR A 347 17.97 25.51 17.15
CA TYR A 347 18.30 24.67 16.03
C TYR A 347 17.05 24.33 15.18
N VAL A 348 15.97 23.82 15.82
CA VAL A 348 14.72 23.47 15.13
C VAL A 348 14.07 24.69 14.47
N GLN A 349 14.21 25.88 15.06
CA GLN A 349 13.70 27.15 14.50
C GLN A 349 14.63 27.77 13.43
N GLY A 350 15.69 27.08 13.03
CA GLY A 350 16.65 27.57 12.03
C GLY A 350 17.53 28.71 12.51
N ARG A 351 17.63 28.94 13.82
CA ARG A 351 18.52 29.96 14.40
C ARG A 351 19.92 29.40 14.59
N ALA A 352 20.91 30.27 14.50
CA ALA A 352 22.30 29.88 14.70
C ALA A 352 22.53 29.32 16.12
N THR A 353 23.14 28.14 16.21
CA THR A 353 23.60 27.52 17.45
C THR A 353 24.96 26.86 17.20
N LYS A 354 25.83 26.87 18.22
CA LYS A 354 27.11 26.17 18.23
C LYS A 354 26.98 24.74 18.82
N ALA A 355 25.79 24.37 19.29
CA ALA A 355 25.56 23.11 19.99
C ALA A 355 25.36 21.92 19.02
N PHE A 356 25.13 22.18 17.73
CA PHE A 356 25.02 21.14 16.73
C PHE A 356 26.36 20.43 16.53
N ASP A 357 26.35 19.12 16.77
CA ASP A 357 27.51 18.25 16.65
C ASP A 357 27.18 17.14 15.64
N THR A 358 27.72 17.28 14.43
CA THR A 358 27.49 16.33 13.32
C THR A 358 27.85 14.92 13.72
N ARG A 359 29.00 14.72 14.38
CA ARG A 359 29.47 13.38 14.73
C ARG A 359 28.55 12.70 15.75
N LYS A 360 28.16 13.43 16.81
CA LYS A 360 27.20 12.89 17.80
C LYS A 360 25.86 12.54 17.18
N THR A 361 25.31 13.43 16.33
CA THR A 361 24.04 13.22 15.64
C THR A 361 24.08 11.91 14.83
N TRP A 362 25.10 11.76 13.99
CA TRP A 362 25.19 10.59 13.14
C TRP A 362 25.54 9.31 13.90
N THR A 363 26.29 9.37 14.99
CA THR A 363 26.52 8.20 15.86
C THR A 363 25.20 7.69 16.45
N ILE A 364 24.35 8.57 16.98
CA ILE A 364 23.05 8.19 17.55
C ILE A 364 22.15 7.59 16.47
N ILE A 365 22.08 8.22 15.29
CA ILE A 365 21.27 7.72 14.18
C ILE A 365 21.76 6.36 13.70
N SER A 366 23.09 6.15 13.62
CA SER A 366 23.66 4.85 13.25
C SER A 366 23.24 3.73 14.20
N GLU A 367 23.27 3.99 15.52
CA GLU A 367 22.82 3.02 16.53
C GLU A 367 21.35 2.60 16.30
N TRP A 368 20.47 3.53 15.94
CA TRP A 368 19.07 3.23 15.65
C TRP A 368 18.90 2.41 14.37
N ILE A 369 19.65 2.74 13.32
CA ILE A 369 19.62 1.99 12.05
C ILE A 369 20.21 0.59 12.24
N GLU A 370 21.27 0.43 13.05
CA GLU A 370 21.88 -0.87 13.37
C GLU A 370 20.88 -1.80 14.08
N LEU A 371 20.01 -1.27 14.96
CA LEU A 371 18.95 -2.06 15.59
C LEU A 371 17.96 -2.60 14.55
N TYR A 372 17.55 -1.77 13.59
CA TYR A 372 16.68 -2.24 12.50
C TYR A 372 17.39 -3.25 11.60
N LEU A 373 18.68 -3.02 11.30
CA LEU A 373 19.49 -3.94 10.52
C LEU A 373 19.59 -5.30 11.22
N GLN A 374 19.78 -5.33 12.54
CA GLN A 374 19.79 -6.57 13.32
C GLN A 374 18.45 -7.31 13.25
N GLU A 375 17.32 -6.61 13.42
CA GLU A 375 15.97 -7.18 13.25
C GLU A 375 15.82 -7.84 11.88
N SER A 376 16.27 -7.14 10.81
CA SER A 376 16.16 -7.64 9.44
C SER A 376 17.01 -8.91 9.22
N ASN A 377 18.22 -8.97 9.77
CA ASN A 377 19.10 -10.14 9.65
C ASN A 377 18.50 -11.35 10.38
N THR A 378 18.06 -11.17 11.61
CA THR A 378 17.42 -12.24 12.41
C THR A 378 16.18 -12.80 11.72
N THR A 379 15.32 -11.92 11.18
CA THR A 379 14.10 -12.36 10.48
C THR A 379 14.43 -13.07 9.15
N ILE A 380 15.41 -12.61 8.40
CA ILE A 380 15.85 -13.29 7.17
C ILE A 380 16.36 -14.71 7.49
N GLU A 381 17.19 -14.87 8.52
CA GLU A 381 17.69 -16.19 8.96
C GLU A 381 16.54 -17.13 9.36
N GLY A 382 15.55 -16.60 10.10
CA GLY A 382 14.32 -17.33 10.44
C GLY A 382 13.53 -17.78 9.21
N LEU A 383 13.36 -16.89 8.23
CA LEU A 383 12.67 -17.21 6.97
C LEU A 383 13.43 -18.22 6.11
N GLU A 384 14.76 -18.22 6.13
CA GLU A 384 15.59 -19.22 5.43
C GLU A 384 15.42 -20.60 6.07
N SER A 385 15.37 -20.67 7.39
CA SER A 385 15.14 -21.92 8.11
C SER A 385 13.75 -22.52 7.83
N LEU A 386 12.70 -21.69 7.76
CA LEU A 386 11.34 -22.11 7.39
C LEU A 386 11.25 -22.62 5.95
N GLY A 387 11.99 -22.01 5.02
CA GLY A 387 12.02 -22.41 3.61
C GLY A 387 12.62 -23.80 3.36
N VAL A 388 13.48 -24.28 4.25
CA VAL A 388 14.12 -25.60 4.17
C VAL A 388 13.23 -26.72 4.72
N GLN A 389 12.39 -26.41 5.71
CA GLN A 389 11.58 -27.41 6.42
C GLN A 389 10.24 -27.72 5.76
N SER A 390 9.75 -26.88 4.84
CA SER A 390 8.45 -27.08 4.22
C SER A 390 8.53 -27.96 2.98
N GLU A 391 8.14 -29.24 3.11
CA GLU A 391 7.69 -30.07 1.98
C GLU A 391 6.34 -29.62 1.42
N GLU A 392 5.76 -28.53 2.01
CA GLU A 392 4.43 -28.03 1.74
C GLU A 392 4.33 -27.19 0.45
N GLN A 393 3.13 -27.17 -0.07
CA GLN A 393 2.57 -26.60 -1.31
C GLN A 393 3.28 -25.33 -1.82
N ASP A 394 3.44 -25.23 -3.14
CA ASP A 394 4.08 -24.10 -3.86
C ASP A 394 3.64 -22.70 -3.38
N GLY A 395 2.39 -22.55 -2.94
CA GLY A 395 1.86 -21.28 -2.44
C GLY A 395 2.51 -20.77 -1.14
N HIS A 396 2.87 -21.65 -0.21
CA HIS A 396 3.57 -21.27 1.03
C HIS A 396 5.01 -20.79 0.73
N LYS A 397 5.71 -21.51 -0.15
CA LYS A 397 7.07 -21.15 -0.57
C LYS A 397 7.15 -19.77 -1.21
N ASN A 398 6.16 -19.42 -2.03
CA ASN A 398 6.08 -18.11 -2.68
C ASN A 398 5.88 -16.97 -1.68
N LYS A 399 5.03 -17.18 -0.65
CA LYS A 399 4.80 -16.21 0.43
C LYS A 399 6.08 -15.96 1.24
N VAL A 400 6.75 -17.04 1.67
CA VAL A 400 8.05 -16.96 2.38
C VAL A 400 9.11 -16.27 1.51
N ALA A 401 9.16 -16.58 0.22
CA ALA A 401 10.08 -15.93 -0.72
C ALA A 401 9.80 -14.43 -0.86
N SER A 402 8.53 -14.02 -0.89
CA SER A 402 8.13 -12.61 -0.91
C SER A 402 8.55 -11.89 0.37
N LEU A 403 8.27 -12.45 1.55
CA LEU A 403 8.73 -11.90 2.83
C LEU A 403 10.25 -11.72 2.86
N ARG A 404 10.99 -12.77 2.48
CA ARG A 404 12.45 -12.72 2.43
C ARG A 404 12.96 -11.64 1.46
N ARG A 405 12.32 -11.47 0.29
CA ARG A 405 12.68 -10.42 -0.67
C ARG A 405 12.45 -9.04 -0.08
N ARG A 406 11.31 -8.80 0.59
CA ARG A 406 11.02 -7.52 1.25
C ARG A 406 12.03 -7.21 2.36
N TRP A 407 12.33 -8.14 3.24
CA TRP A 407 13.33 -7.96 4.29
C TRP A 407 14.75 -7.70 3.76
N LYS A 408 15.11 -8.31 2.62
CA LYS A 408 16.38 -8.00 1.94
C LYS A 408 16.42 -6.56 1.43
N GLN A 409 15.30 -6.00 0.95
CA GLN A 409 15.23 -4.58 0.57
C GLN A 409 15.43 -3.67 1.79
N ILE A 410 14.77 -3.96 2.90
CA ILE A 410 14.93 -3.23 4.16
C ILE A 410 16.39 -3.29 4.63
N ARG A 411 17.00 -4.47 4.63
CA ARG A 411 18.41 -4.65 4.98
C ARG A 411 19.34 -3.79 4.12
N VAL A 412 19.13 -3.78 2.81
CA VAL A 412 19.91 -2.97 1.87
C VAL A 412 19.72 -1.47 2.14
N MET A 413 18.49 -1.03 2.44
CA MET A 413 18.23 0.37 2.79
C MET A 413 18.99 0.79 4.06
N CYS A 414 18.95 -0.03 5.12
CA CYS A 414 19.71 0.22 6.36
C CYS A 414 21.22 0.27 6.09
N GLN A 415 21.75 -0.70 5.35
CA GLN A 415 23.19 -0.77 5.03
C GLN A 415 23.65 0.45 4.23
N ASN A 416 22.93 0.84 3.18
CA ASN A 416 23.23 2.01 2.38
C ASN A 416 23.23 3.31 3.21
N ALA A 417 22.30 3.42 4.17
CA ALA A 417 22.26 4.57 5.07
C ALA A 417 23.49 4.61 5.99
N LEU A 418 23.87 3.49 6.59
CA LEU A 418 25.08 3.38 7.43
C LEU A 418 26.35 3.69 6.63
N ASP A 419 26.47 3.18 5.41
CA ASP A 419 27.63 3.44 4.54
C ASP A 419 27.76 4.94 4.20
N LYS A 420 26.63 5.62 3.91
CA LYS A 420 26.60 7.07 3.68
C LYS A 420 27.00 7.86 4.93
N ILE A 421 26.51 7.48 6.11
CA ILE A 421 26.85 8.13 7.39
C ILE A 421 28.35 7.98 7.66
N ASN A 422 28.90 6.77 7.51
CA ASN A 422 30.31 6.50 7.70
C ASN A 422 31.21 7.32 6.76
N ALA A 423 30.84 7.43 5.49
CA ALA A 423 31.55 8.27 4.53
C ALA A 423 31.54 9.76 4.96
N THR A 424 30.39 10.29 5.40
CA THR A 424 30.26 11.67 5.87
C THR A 424 31.09 11.94 7.14
N GLN A 425 31.20 10.95 8.04
CA GLN A 425 32.00 11.09 9.27
C GLN A 425 33.52 11.04 9.01
N LEU A 426 33.98 10.42 7.92
CA LEU A 426 35.37 10.39 7.53
C LEU A 426 35.85 11.68 6.87
N GLU A 427 34.91 12.46 6.29
CA GLU A 427 35.20 13.75 5.64
C GLU A 427 35.10 14.95 6.60
N ALA A 428 34.51 14.78 7.79
CA ALA A 428 34.31 15.81 8.83
C ALA A 428 35.37 15.73 9.94
#